data_217584518423484f654949368eff2d6e
#
_entry.id   217584518423484f654949368eff2d6e
#
_cell.length_a   1.000
_cell.length_b   1.000
_cell.length_c   1.000
_cell.angle_alpha   90.00
_cell.angle_beta   90.00
_cell.angle_gamma   90.00
#
_symmetry.space_group_name_H-M   'P 1'
#
loop_
_entity.id
_entity.type
_entity.pdbx_description
1 polymer ?
#
loop_
_entity_poly.entity_id
_entity_poly.type
_entity_poly.pdbx_seq_one_letter_code
_entity_poly.pdbx_strand_id
1 'polypeptide(L)'
;MYESISVYHVDFSASSLFVSKFGVIRTFFFLPDNEVNAMSRSHPLQSQLFPPYAAALCGGAGLLLLLLALCRTAGLSDAPSRLPVGLCLVLLCALAAGLLFYEDRRPGAALFALLPIGLALFLRALCLEHVTYDYRDFLSGWASFFRENGGWAAVALPKGNYNVPYLYFLAAISYLPVRDLYLIKLFSMLFDVLLAWGGYRLVRRLSVPGSYCPCTAFCILLLLPTVVLNGAYWAQCDSIYGALCLHALASALDRRPAGSVVLLALAFSFKLQTVFLVPLWGALWFAGRVRFRDLLLFPATYVLTIVPALFLGKPLGDILGVYFGQAAEYSDYLTLNAPSLYALIPYGAEVDTTLAARLGILAAFLFTVSILLWLLLRRGRLTDRALFTAGAAFAVGIPLLLPHMHDRYFFLADTITLCWACLDRRRGIPAAILVQVASLG
;
A
#
# COMPACT_ATOMS: atom_id res chain seq x y z
N MET A 1 -20.08 27.62 6.08
CA MET A 1 -21.17 26.96 5.33
C MET A 1 -20.86 25.48 5.33
N TYR A 2 -21.15 24.84 6.47
CA TYR A 2 -20.92 23.41 6.71
C TYR A 2 -22.29 22.80 7.03
N GLU A 3 -22.94 22.26 6.03
CA GLU A 3 -24.13 21.42 6.24
C GLU A 3 -23.93 20.05 5.60
N SER A 4 -24.24 19.07 6.45
CA SER A 4 -24.59 17.69 6.17
C SER A 4 -23.54 16.79 5.48
N ILE A 5 -22.66 16.21 6.28
CA ILE A 5 -22.13 14.87 6.01
C ILE A 5 -23.21 13.89 6.50
N SER A 6 -23.99 13.36 5.57
CA SER A 6 -24.92 12.27 5.85
C SER A 6 -24.11 10.98 6.07
N VAL A 7 -23.98 10.60 7.33
CA VAL A 7 -23.39 9.31 7.73
C VAL A 7 -24.45 8.24 7.54
N TYR A 8 -24.26 7.35 6.58
CA TYR A 8 -25.06 6.13 6.49
C TYR A 8 -24.67 5.21 7.66
N HIS A 9 -25.57 5.12 8.63
CA HIS A 9 -25.49 4.13 9.70
C HIS A 9 -25.83 2.75 9.17
N VAL A 10 -24.88 1.85 9.21
CA VAL A 10 -25.13 0.40 9.22
C VAL A 10 -24.97 -0.05 10.65
N ASP A 11 -26.08 -0.41 11.29
CA ASP A 11 -26.11 -0.98 12.64
C ASP A 11 -25.47 -2.37 12.66
N PHE A 12 -24.17 -2.43 12.97
CA PHE A 12 -23.52 -3.68 13.37
C PHE A 12 -23.29 -3.67 14.90
N SER A 13 -23.83 -4.68 15.57
CA SER A 13 -23.70 -4.80 17.01
C SER A 13 -22.23 -4.78 17.46
N ALA A 14 -21.89 -3.87 18.36
CA ALA A 14 -20.56 -3.59 18.87
C ALA A 14 -19.78 -4.82 19.43
N SER A 15 -20.45 -5.93 19.69
CA SER A 15 -19.86 -7.15 20.27
C SER A 15 -19.04 -7.99 19.28
N SER A 16 -19.39 -8.02 17.99
CA SER A 16 -18.65 -8.80 16.99
C SER A 16 -17.34 -8.13 16.54
N LEU A 17 -17.32 -6.79 16.52
CA LEU A 17 -16.13 -6.01 16.20
C LEU A 17 -15.06 -6.08 17.32
N PHE A 18 -15.48 -6.18 18.59
CA PHE A 18 -14.59 -6.24 19.75
C PHE A 18 -13.70 -7.48 19.72
N VAL A 19 -14.25 -8.65 19.40
CA VAL A 19 -13.50 -9.91 19.34
C VAL A 19 -12.49 -9.90 18.18
N SER A 20 -12.80 -9.27 17.05
CA SER A 20 -11.91 -9.21 15.89
C SER A 20 -10.67 -8.33 16.13
N LYS A 21 -10.86 -7.16 16.78
CA LYS A 21 -9.78 -6.19 17.01
C LYS A 21 -8.75 -6.63 18.05
N PHE A 22 -9.17 -7.34 19.09
CA PHE A 22 -8.25 -7.92 20.10
C PHE A 22 -7.55 -9.20 19.63
N GLY A 23 -8.16 -9.96 18.72
CA GLY A 23 -7.54 -11.14 18.11
C GLY A 23 -6.24 -10.83 17.40
N VAL A 24 -6.14 -9.68 16.73
CA VAL A 24 -4.92 -9.22 16.03
C VAL A 24 -3.76 -9.04 17.01
N ILE A 25 -3.99 -8.39 18.15
CA ILE A 25 -2.95 -8.13 19.15
C ILE A 25 -2.41 -9.45 19.74
N ARG A 26 -3.29 -10.40 20.08
CA ARG A 26 -2.89 -11.69 20.64
C ARG A 26 -2.06 -12.53 19.66
N THR A 27 -2.34 -12.44 18.37
CA THR A 27 -1.64 -13.19 17.30
C THR A 27 -0.20 -12.69 17.10
N PHE A 28 0.07 -11.41 17.37
CA PHE A 28 1.40 -10.81 17.18
C PHE A 28 2.36 -11.02 18.38
N PHE A 29 1.85 -11.11 19.62
CA PHE A 29 2.68 -10.93 20.82
C PHE A 29 3.08 -12.21 21.58
N PHE A 30 2.45 -13.37 21.36
CA PHE A 30 2.72 -14.58 22.13
C PHE A 30 3.28 -15.71 21.27
N LEU A 31 4.62 -15.86 21.26
CA LEU A 31 5.36 -16.90 20.56
C LEU A 31 6.32 -17.66 21.49
N PRO A 32 6.19 -18.98 21.66
CA PRO A 32 7.29 -19.82 22.11
C PRO A 32 8.24 -20.18 20.95
N ASP A 33 9.53 -20.05 21.18
CA ASP A 33 10.63 -20.23 20.22
C ASP A 33 10.81 -21.65 19.64
N ASN A 34 10.02 -22.64 20.04
CA ASN A 34 10.32 -24.06 19.82
C ASN A 34 9.72 -24.68 18.54
N GLU A 35 8.86 -23.99 17.80
CA GLU A 35 8.21 -24.57 16.59
C GLU A 35 8.90 -24.26 15.26
N VAL A 36 10.00 -23.50 15.25
CA VAL A 36 10.65 -23.06 14.00
C VAL A 36 11.33 -24.21 13.25
N ASN A 37 11.67 -25.32 13.93
CA ASN A 37 12.40 -26.43 13.35
C ASN A 37 11.51 -27.56 12.78
N ALA A 38 10.23 -27.56 13.03
CA ALA A 38 9.33 -28.65 12.60
C ALA A 38 8.83 -28.54 11.16
N MET A 39 8.92 -27.33 10.53
CA MET A 39 8.39 -27.10 9.17
C MET A 39 9.38 -27.41 8.03
N SER A 40 10.61 -27.88 8.33
CA SER A 40 11.61 -28.16 7.29
C SER A 40 11.43 -29.52 6.58
N ARG A 41 10.43 -30.30 6.96
CA ARG A 41 10.13 -31.61 6.35
C ARG A 41 8.75 -31.65 5.71
N SER A 42 8.50 -30.85 4.70
CA SER A 42 7.42 -31.11 3.75
C SER A 42 8.03 -31.56 2.43
N HIS A 43 7.62 -32.75 1.99
CA HIS A 43 8.03 -33.42 0.76
C HIS A 43 8.00 -32.50 -0.45
N PRO A 44 8.88 -32.75 -1.44
CA PRO A 44 8.81 -32.03 -2.71
C PRO A 44 7.56 -32.51 -3.47
N LEU A 45 6.45 -31.80 -3.33
CA LEU A 45 5.36 -31.80 -4.31
C LEU A 45 5.85 -31.01 -5.53
N GLN A 46 6.87 -31.60 -6.18
CA GLN A 46 7.49 -31.05 -7.37
C GLN A 46 6.67 -31.41 -8.61
N SER A 47 6.47 -30.43 -9.44
CA SER A 47 6.27 -30.47 -10.90
C SER A 47 4.93 -30.89 -11.51
N GLN A 48 3.88 -31.27 -10.80
CA GLN A 48 2.62 -31.69 -11.43
C GLN A 48 1.37 -30.84 -11.07
N LEU A 49 1.53 -29.70 -10.39
CA LEU A 49 0.37 -28.93 -9.87
C LEU A 49 -0.46 -28.23 -10.97
N PHE A 50 0.09 -28.06 -12.17
CA PHE A 50 -0.64 -27.42 -13.28
C PHE A 50 -0.44 -28.21 -14.58
N PRO A 51 -1.38 -29.09 -14.94
CA PRO A 51 -1.34 -29.70 -16.25
C PRO A 51 -1.37 -28.61 -17.35
N PRO A 52 -0.62 -28.77 -18.45
CA PRO A 52 -0.48 -27.76 -19.50
C PRO A 52 -1.81 -27.21 -20.02
N TYR A 53 -2.84 -28.04 -20.09
CA TYR A 53 -4.19 -27.63 -20.49
C TYR A 53 -4.84 -26.66 -19.47
N ALA A 54 -4.63 -26.86 -18.16
CA ALA A 54 -5.18 -25.95 -17.16
C ALA A 54 -4.51 -24.58 -17.22
N ALA A 55 -3.18 -24.54 -17.43
CA ALA A 55 -2.47 -23.28 -17.64
C ALA A 55 -2.94 -22.55 -18.91
N ALA A 56 -3.16 -23.30 -20.02
CA ALA A 56 -3.68 -22.75 -21.26
C ALA A 56 -5.12 -22.21 -21.10
N LEU A 57 -5.99 -22.94 -20.38
CA LEU A 57 -7.34 -22.49 -20.07
C LEU A 57 -7.33 -21.20 -19.23
N CYS A 58 -6.51 -21.15 -18.18
CA CYS A 58 -6.35 -19.94 -17.36
C CYS A 58 -5.81 -18.77 -18.19
N GLY A 59 -4.83 -19.03 -19.05
CA GLY A 59 -4.29 -18.03 -19.98
C GLY A 59 -5.36 -17.47 -20.93
N GLY A 60 -6.13 -18.37 -21.56
CA GLY A 60 -7.24 -17.99 -22.44
C GLY A 60 -8.34 -17.20 -21.73
N ALA A 61 -8.75 -17.65 -20.54
CA ALA A 61 -9.74 -16.95 -19.71
C ALA A 61 -9.24 -15.56 -19.27
N GLY A 62 -7.96 -15.44 -18.92
CA GLY A 62 -7.34 -14.15 -18.58
C GLY A 62 -7.32 -13.17 -19.75
N LEU A 63 -6.98 -13.65 -20.95
CA LEU A 63 -7.05 -12.84 -22.16
C LEU A 63 -8.48 -12.43 -22.53
N LEU A 64 -9.46 -13.31 -22.33
CA LEU A 64 -10.88 -12.96 -22.49
C LEU A 64 -11.30 -11.86 -21.53
N LEU A 65 -10.90 -11.93 -20.25
CA LEU A 65 -11.18 -10.89 -19.26
C LEU A 65 -10.51 -9.55 -19.63
N LEU A 66 -9.28 -9.58 -20.17
CA LEU A 66 -8.63 -8.40 -20.71
C LEU A 66 -9.43 -7.82 -21.91
N LEU A 67 -9.90 -8.68 -22.82
CA LEU A 67 -10.73 -8.24 -23.93
C LEU A 67 -12.02 -7.56 -23.43
N LEU A 68 -12.69 -8.13 -22.43
CA LEU A 68 -13.85 -7.51 -21.79
C LEU A 68 -13.52 -6.17 -21.14
N ALA A 69 -12.34 -6.05 -20.51
CA ALA A 69 -11.84 -4.76 -20.01
C ALA A 69 -11.67 -3.73 -21.13
N LEU A 70 -11.12 -4.14 -22.27
CA LEU A 70 -10.98 -3.26 -23.46
C LEU A 70 -12.34 -2.88 -24.05
N CYS A 71 -13.31 -3.77 -24.07
CA CYS A 71 -14.68 -3.43 -24.46
C CYS A 71 -15.27 -2.35 -23.53
N ARG A 72 -14.99 -2.40 -22.24
CA ARG A 72 -15.39 -1.33 -21.29
C ARG A 72 -14.71 0.00 -21.61
N THR A 73 -13.42 0.00 -21.97
CA THR A 73 -12.73 1.26 -22.33
C THR A 73 -13.26 1.86 -23.64
N ALA A 74 -13.69 1.04 -24.59
CA ALA A 74 -14.34 1.52 -25.81
C ALA A 74 -15.69 2.24 -25.53
N GLY A 75 -16.34 1.93 -24.41
CA GLY A 75 -17.58 2.56 -23.98
C GLY A 75 -17.40 3.75 -23.01
N LEU A 76 -16.20 4.25 -22.77
CA LEU A 76 -15.97 5.42 -21.90
C LEU A 76 -16.71 6.66 -22.44
N SER A 77 -17.21 7.49 -21.54
CA SER A 77 -17.92 8.73 -21.87
C SER A 77 -17.05 9.72 -22.64
N ASP A 78 -15.77 9.85 -22.24
CA ASP A 78 -14.78 10.70 -22.90
C ASP A 78 -14.14 9.98 -24.09
N ALA A 79 -14.62 10.27 -25.29
CA ALA A 79 -14.19 9.60 -26.52
C ALA A 79 -12.68 9.70 -26.79
N PRO A 80 -12.00 10.86 -26.61
CA PRO A 80 -10.55 10.97 -26.76
C PRO A 80 -9.75 10.03 -25.86
N SER A 81 -10.28 9.72 -24.68
CA SER A 81 -9.60 8.85 -23.69
C SER A 81 -9.68 7.36 -24.00
N ARG A 82 -10.61 6.91 -24.86
CA ARG A 82 -10.90 5.48 -25.09
C ARG A 82 -9.66 4.69 -25.50
N LEU A 83 -8.99 5.13 -26.57
CA LEU A 83 -7.82 4.45 -27.09
C LEU A 83 -6.63 4.52 -26.14
N PRO A 84 -6.22 5.70 -25.60
CA PRO A 84 -5.12 5.77 -24.63
C PRO A 84 -5.33 4.89 -23.40
N VAL A 85 -6.53 4.91 -22.81
CA VAL A 85 -6.85 4.09 -21.64
C VAL A 85 -6.78 2.60 -21.98
N GLY A 86 -7.34 2.18 -23.12
CA GLY A 86 -7.26 0.79 -23.59
C GLY A 86 -5.81 0.33 -23.78
N LEU A 87 -4.97 1.15 -24.41
CA LEU A 87 -3.54 0.86 -24.58
C LEU A 87 -2.82 0.74 -23.22
N CYS A 88 -3.14 1.62 -22.28
CA CYS A 88 -2.58 1.53 -20.93
C CYS A 88 -2.95 0.21 -20.24
N LEU A 89 -4.19 -0.30 -20.36
CA LEU A 89 -4.58 -1.59 -19.81
C LEU A 89 -3.80 -2.75 -20.43
N VAL A 90 -3.58 -2.72 -21.75
CA VAL A 90 -2.73 -3.72 -22.43
C VAL A 90 -1.30 -3.67 -21.91
N LEU A 91 -0.74 -2.47 -21.78
CA LEU A 91 0.62 -2.29 -21.25
C LEU A 91 0.73 -2.74 -19.79
N LEU A 92 -0.28 -2.48 -18.94
CA LEU A 92 -0.33 -2.96 -17.57
C LEU A 92 -0.41 -4.49 -17.50
N CYS A 93 -1.20 -5.13 -18.39
CA CYS A 93 -1.23 -6.58 -18.50
C CYS A 93 0.14 -7.15 -18.89
N ALA A 94 0.75 -6.57 -19.94
CA ALA A 94 2.07 -6.97 -20.41
C ALA A 94 3.15 -6.77 -19.35
N LEU A 95 3.10 -5.66 -18.61
CA LEU A 95 4.00 -5.39 -17.48
C LEU A 95 3.84 -6.43 -16.37
N ALA A 96 2.60 -6.69 -15.92
CA ALA A 96 2.32 -7.64 -14.85
C ALA A 96 2.78 -9.06 -15.23
N ALA A 97 2.42 -9.53 -16.42
CA ALA A 97 2.84 -10.83 -16.93
C ALA A 97 4.36 -10.90 -17.15
N GLY A 98 4.96 -9.84 -17.70
CA GLY A 98 6.39 -9.74 -17.96
C GLY A 98 7.22 -9.75 -16.67
N LEU A 99 6.82 -9.00 -15.64
CA LEU A 99 7.48 -9.00 -14.32
C LEU A 99 7.42 -10.37 -13.67
N LEU A 100 6.25 -11.01 -13.73
CA LEU A 100 6.09 -12.35 -13.16
C LEU A 100 6.94 -13.38 -13.92
N PHE A 101 6.97 -13.34 -15.25
CA PHE A 101 7.81 -14.21 -16.08
C PHE A 101 9.31 -13.96 -15.84
N TYR A 102 9.71 -12.71 -15.64
CA TYR A 102 11.09 -12.36 -15.31
C TYR A 102 11.54 -12.98 -13.99
N GLU A 103 10.68 -12.92 -12.98
CA GLU A 103 10.97 -13.43 -11.63
C GLU A 103 10.76 -14.95 -11.51
N ASP A 104 9.74 -15.48 -12.15
CA ASP A 104 9.37 -16.90 -12.15
C ASP A 104 9.49 -17.46 -13.58
N ARG A 105 10.61 -18.10 -13.85
CA ARG A 105 10.92 -18.66 -15.17
C ARG A 105 10.07 -19.87 -15.57
N ARG A 106 9.10 -20.28 -14.75
CA ARG A 106 8.19 -21.38 -15.04
C ARG A 106 7.06 -20.91 -15.99
N PRO A 107 7.02 -21.36 -17.25
CA PRO A 107 6.02 -20.86 -18.24
C PRO A 107 4.57 -21.13 -17.78
N GLY A 108 4.31 -22.26 -17.15
CA GLY A 108 2.98 -22.60 -16.63
C GLY A 108 2.50 -21.64 -15.54
N ALA A 109 3.39 -21.14 -14.68
CA ALA A 109 3.04 -20.18 -13.63
C ALA A 109 2.60 -18.84 -14.23
N ALA A 110 3.32 -18.35 -15.25
CA ALA A 110 2.98 -17.10 -15.93
C ALA A 110 1.64 -17.19 -16.68
N LEU A 111 1.40 -18.31 -17.41
CA LEU A 111 0.11 -18.55 -18.09
C LEU A 111 -1.05 -18.65 -17.09
N PHE A 112 -0.87 -19.37 -15.99
CA PHE A 112 -1.88 -19.45 -14.94
C PHE A 112 -2.20 -18.08 -14.34
N ALA A 113 -1.19 -17.24 -14.14
CA ALA A 113 -1.35 -15.90 -13.56
C ALA A 113 -2.08 -14.91 -14.48
N LEU A 114 -2.19 -15.19 -15.80
CA LEU A 114 -2.99 -14.35 -16.69
C LEU A 114 -4.46 -14.29 -16.27
N LEU A 115 -5.01 -15.35 -15.66
CA LEU A 115 -6.37 -15.33 -15.16
C LEU A 115 -6.57 -14.28 -14.05
N PRO A 116 -5.84 -14.30 -12.92
CA PRO A 116 -5.97 -13.26 -11.90
C PRO A 116 -5.54 -11.87 -12.39
N ILE A 117 -4.57 -11.75 -13.29
CA ILE A 117 -4.18 -10.47 -13.92
C ILE A 117 -5.33 -9.92 -14.76
N GLY A 118 -5.91 -10.72 -15.65
CA GLY A 118 -7.05 -10.32 -16.48
C GLY A 118 -8.26 -9.94 -15.64
N LEU A 119 -8.57 -10.72 -14.60
CA LEU A 119 -9.65 -10.42 -13.65
C LEU A 119 -9.39 -9.10 -12.92
N ALA A 120 -8.16 -8.88 -12.43
CA ALA A 120 -7.80 -7.65 -11.75
C ALA A 120 -7.96 -6.42 -12.64
N LEU A 121 -7.56 -6.49 -13.91
CA LEU A 121 -7.72 -5.40 -14.86
C LEU A 121 -9.19 -5.21 -15.27
N PHE A 122 -9.95 -6.28 -15.42
CA PHE A 122 -11.38 -6.20 -15.71
C PHE A 122 -12.15 -5.51 -14.57
N LEU A 123 -11.92 -5.90 -13.31
CA LEU A 123 -12.53 -5.24 -12.15
C LEU A 123 -12.20 -3.75 -12.09
N ARG A 124 -10.94 -3.38 -12.39
CA ARG A 124 -10.52 -1.98 -12.44
C ARG A 124 -11.18 -1.21 -13.60
N ALA A 125 -11.34 -1.86 -14.76
CA ALA A 125 -12.01 -1.26 -15.91
C ALA A 125 -13.49 -0.95 -15.61
N LEU A 126 -14.16 -1.76 -14.77
CA LEU A 126 -15.53 -1.47 -14.30
C LEU A 126 -15.60 -0.20 -13.45
N CYS A 127 -14.53 0.15 -12.76
CA CYS A 127 -14.47 1.30 -11.86
C CYS A 127 -14.01 2.61 -12.55
N LEU A 128 -13.60 2.59 -13.83
CA LEU A 128 -12.98 3.76 -14.49
C LEU A 128 -13.86 5.00 -14.45
N GLU A 129 -15.17 4.86 -14.73
CA GLU A 129 -16.13 5.97 -14.76
C GLU A 129 -16.60 6.41 -13.37
N HIS A 130 -16.33 5.62 -12.33
CA HIS A 130 -16.81 5.94 -11.00
C HIS A 130 -16.14 7.19 -10.46
N VAL A 131 -16.95 8.12 -9.97
CA VAL A 131 -16.52 9.40 -9.38
C VAL A 131 -16.85 9.38 -7.89
N THR A 132 -15.82 9.44 -7.07
CA THR A 132 -15.95 9.54 -5.61
C THR A 132 -15.95 10.99 -5.14
N TYR A 133 -16.34 11.20 -3.89
CA TYR A 133 -16.28 12.49 -3.23
C TYR A 133 -14.84 13.06 -3.25
N ASP A 134 -13.84 12.27 -2.86
CA ASP A 134 -12.43 12.66 -2.84
C ASP A 134 -11.92 13.15 -4.20
N TYR A 135 -12.32 12.47 -5.30
CA TYR A 135 -11.97 12.93 -6.63
C TYR A 135 -12.68 14.23 -6.98
N ARG A 136 -14.01 14.28 -6.76
CA ARG A 136 -14.83 15.44 -7.16
C ARG A 136 -14.41 16.71 -6.45
N ASP A 137 -14.18 16.64 -5.14
CA ASP A 137 -14.01 17.82 -4.30
C ASP A 137 -12.53 18.26 -4.17
N PHE A 138 -11.59 17.32 -4.44
CA PHE A 138 -10.16 17.59 -4.30
C PHE A 138 -9.39 17.36 -5.61
N LEU A 139 -9.28 16.12 -6.07
CA LEU A 139 -8.34 15.76 -7.13
C LEU A 139 -8.67 16.39 -8.48
N SER A 140 -9.95 16.46 -8.85
CA SER A 140 -10.37 17.12 -10.09
C SER A 140 -10.05 18.60 -10.11
N GLY A 141 -10.29 19.29 -8.97
CA GLY A 141 -9.94 20.69 -8.82
C GLY A 141 -8.42 20.93 -8.88
N TRP A 142 -7.61 20.00 -8.36
CA TRP A 142 -6.16 20.13 -8.46
C TRP A 142 -5.70 19.87 -9.90
N ALA A 143 -6.20 18.85 -10.57
CA ALA A 143 -5.83 18.56 -11.96
C ALA A 143 -6.20 19.71 -12.90
N SER A 144 -7.41 20.29 -12.76
CA SER A 144 -7.84 21.47 -13.50
C SER A 144 -6.94 22.67 -13.23
N PHE A 145 -6.59 22.91 -11.94
CA PHE A 145 -5.68 23.99 -11.58
C PHE A 145 -4.32 23.87 -12.29
N PHE A 146 -3.71 22.68 -12.34
CA PHE A 146 -2.45 22.47 -13.07
C PHE A 146 -2.61 22.73 -14.57
N ARG A 147 -3.73 22.33 -15.17
CA ARG A 147 -4.03 22.54 -16.59
C ARG A 147 -4.19 24.04 -16.93
N GLU A 148 -4.87 24.76 -16.08
CA GLU A 148 -5.18 26.20 -16.27
C GLU A 148 -3.99 27.12 -15.98
N ASN A 149 -3.08 26.69 -15.10
CA ASN A 149 -1.94 27.50 -14.64
C ASN A 149 -0.59 27.06 -15.25
N GLY A 150 -0.60 26.44 -16.44
CA GLY A 150 0.61 26.15 -17.22
C GLY A 150 1.41 24.93 -16.74
N GLY A 151 0.75 23.94 -16.15
CA GLY A 151 1.32 22.63 -15.83
C GLY A 151 2.51 22.71 -14.85
N TRP A 152 3.73 22.61 -15.37
CA TRP A 152 4.93 22.67 -14.52
C TRP A 152 5.08 24.00 -13.77
N ALA A 153 4.66 25.13 -14.36
CA ALA A 153 4.69 26.42 -13.67
C ALA A 153 3.77 26.44 -12.44
N ALA A 154 2.66 25.71 -12.48
CA ALA A 154 1.71 25.59 -11.38
C ALA A 154 2.29 24.89 -10.13
N VAL A 155 3.40 24.15 -10.25
CA VAL A 155 4.06 23.52 -9.10
C VAL A 155 4.51 24.53 -8.06
N ALA A 156 4.89 25.73 -8.49
CA ALA A 156 5.29 26.83 -7.58
C ALA A 156 4.14 27.33 -6.69
N LEU A 157 2.90 27.19 -7.16
CA LEU A 157 1.72 27.78 -6.53
C LEU A 157 1.20 26.93 -5.36
N PRO A 158 0.53 27.53 -4.37
CA PRO A 158 -0.02 26.83 -3.22
C PRO A 158 -1.32 26.12 -3.61
N LYS A 159 -1.23 24.87 -4.09
CA LYS A 159 -2.37 24.02 -4.43
C LYS A 159 -2.13 22.57 -4.06
N GLY A 160 -3.16 21.95 -3.48
CA GLY A 160 -3.13 20.55 -3.04
C GLY A 160 -2.41 20.37 -1.71
N ASN A 161 -2.75 19.28 -1.00
CA ASN A 161 -2.14 18.90 0.26
C ASN A 161 -1.23 17.66 0.13
N TYR A 162 -0.88 17.24 -1.10
CA TYR A 162 0.14 16.22 -1.35
C TYR A 162 1.53 16.82 -1.51
N ASN A 163 2.56 16.04 -1.17
CA ASN A 163 3.93 16.47 -1.35
C ASN A 163 4.33 16.49 -2.85
N VAL A 164 5.40 17.20 -3.15
CA VAL A 164 5.81 17.60 -4.50
C VAL A 164 5.90 16.50 -5.54
N PRO A 165 6.33 15.23 -5.27
CA PRO A 165 6.35 14.19 -6.30
C PRO A 165 4.97 13.90 -6.91
N TYR A 166 3.90 14.00 -6.12
CA TYR A 166 2.55 13.84 -6.65
C TYR A 166 2.11 15.07 -7.47
N LEU A 167 2.57 16.27 -7.10
CA LEU A 167 2.33 17.49 -7.89
C LEU A 167 3.02 17.44 -9.24
N TYR A 168 4.21 16.83 -9.34
CA TYR A 168 4.87 16.58 -10.64
C TYR A 168 4.05 15.67 -11.54
N PHE A 169 3.43 14.65 -10.98
CA PHE A 169 2.51 13.80 -11.73
C PHE A 169 1.32 14.62 -12.26
N LEU A 170 0.68 15.44 -11.41
CA LEU A 170 -0.43 16.30 -11.84
C LEU A 170 0.01 17.29 -12.92
N ALA A 171 1.19 17.91 -12.78
CA ALA A 171 1.78 18.78 -13.79
C ALA A 171 2.02 18.05 -15.11
N ALA A 172 2.56 16.82 -15.07
CA ALA A 172 2.83 16.05 -16.29
C ALA A 172 1.54 15.66 -17.04
N ILE A 173 0.50 15.20 -16.30
CA ILE A 173 -0.75 14.79 -16.94
C ILE A 173 -1.58 15.96 -17.49
N SER A 174 -1.33 17.19 -17.02
CA SER A 174 -2.07 18.39 -17.45
C SER A 174 -1.92 18.68 -18.95
N TYR A 175 -0.86 18.17 -19.60
CA TYR A 175 -0.62 18.32 -21.04
C TYR A 175 -1.27 17.24 -21.90
N LEU A 176 -1.82 16.19 -21.29
CA LEU A 176 -2.39 15.06 -22.02
C LEU A 176 -3.87 15.34 -22.36
N PRO A 177 -4.31 15.03 -23.60
CA PRO A 177 -5.70 15.18 -24.02
C PRO A 177 -6.55 13.98 -23.56
N VAL A 178 -6.40 13.58 -22.31
CA VAL A 178 -7.08 12.46 -21.66
C VAL A 178 -7.68 12.97 -20.37
N ARG A 179 -8.88 12.53 -20.05
CA ARG A 179 -9.55 12.92 -18.80
C ARG A 179 -8.70 12.55 -17.60
N ASP A 180 -8.45 13.52 -16.72
CA ASP A 180 -7.60 13.39 -15.54
C ASP A 180 -8.04 12.25 -14.60
N LEU A 181 -9.35 11.99 -14.44
CA LEU A 181 -9.88 10.84 -13.68
C LEU A 181 -9.21 9.53 -14.11
N TYR A 182 -9.12 9.27 -15.41
CA TYR A 182 -8.54 8.03 -15.90
C TYR A 182 -7.02 8.00 -15.70
N LEU A 183 -6.32 9.12 -15.93
CA LEU A 183 -4.87 9.20 -15.75
C LEU A 183 -4.48 8.99 -14.28
N ILE A 184 -5.23 9.56 -13.33
CA ILE A 184 -5.02 9.37 -11.89
C ILE A 184 -5.22 7.89 -11.52
N LYS A 185 -6.30 7.26 -12.00
CA LYS A 185 -6.57 5.84 -11.76
C LYS A 185 -5.54 4.93 -12.39
N LEU A 186 -5.15 5.18 -13.64
CA LEU A 186 -4.12 4.40 -14.34
C LEU A 186 -2.76 4.50 -13.66
N PHE A 187 -2.42 5.67 -13.12
CA PHE A 187 -1.19 5.84 -12.35
C PHE A 187 -1.21 4.99 -11.07
N SER A 188 -2.32 4.96 -10.35
CA SER A 188 -2.49 4.07 -9.20
C SER A 188 -2.45 2.60 -9.61
N MET A 189 -3.09 2.22 -10.73
CA MET A 189 -3.05 0.84 -11.24
C MET A 189 -1.65 0.39 -11.63
N LEU A 190 -0.80 1.29 -12.15
CA LEU A 190 0.61 1.00 -12.38
C LEU A 190 1.31 0.60 -11.08
N PHE A 191 1.05 1.36 -10.02
CA PHE A 191 1.64 1.05 -8.72
C PHE A 191 0.99 -0.16 -8.03
N ASP A 192 -0.25 -0.54 -8.38
CA ASP A 192 -0.83 -1.83 -7.96
C ASP A 192 -0.01 -3.01 -8.51
N VAL A 193 0.42 -2.92 -9.78
CA VAL A 193 1.28 -3.95 -10.39
C VAL A 193 2.66 -3.97 -9.73
N LEU A 194 3.25 -2.80 -9.45
CA LEU A 194 4.53 -2.69 -8.75
C LEU A 194 4.41 -3.15 -7.30
N LEU A 195 3.28 -2.91 -6.63
CA LEU A 195 2.97 -3.41 -5.29
C LEU A 195 2.95 -4.95 -5.27
N ALA A 196 2.25 -5.55 -6.23
CA ALA A 196 2.19 -7.00 -6.38
C ALA A 196 3.58 -7.59 -6.63
N TRP A 197 4.40 -6.94 -7.45
CA TRP A 197 5.80 -7.32 -7.66
C TRP A 197 6.64 -7.18 -6.38
N GLY A 198 6.45 -6.11 -5.60
CA GLY A 198 7.09 -5.93 -4.30
C GLY A 198 6.75 -7.07 -3.34
N GLY A 199 5.46 -7.45 -3.27
CA GLY A 199 4.99 -8.61 -2.50
C GLY A 199 5.59 -9.94 -2.98
N TYR A 200 5.65 -10.17 -4.30
CA TYR A 200 6.35 -11.32 -4.87
C TYR A 200 7.79 -11.41 -4.37
N ARG A 201 8.58 -10.34 -4.53
CA ARG A 201 9.99 -10.30 -4.11
C ARG A 201 10.16 -10.55 -2.62
N LEU A 202 9.33 -9.92 -1.80
CA LEU A 202 9.35 -10.06 -0.35
C LEU A 202 9.05 -11.50 0.08
N VAL A 203 7.96 -12.09 -0.46
CA VAL A 203 7.58 -13.47 -0.14
C VAL A 203 8.59 -14.47 -0.67
N ARG A 204 9.15 -14.25 -1.88
CA ARG A 204 10.22 -15.09 -2.43
C ARG A 204 11.44 -15.13 -1.51
N ARG A 205 11.83 -13.99 -0.95
CA ARG A 205 12.99 -13.90 -0.04
C ARG A 205 12.80 -14.71 1.24
N LEU A 206 11.56 -14.85 1.71
CA LEU A 206 11.21 -15.47 3.00
C LEU A 206 10.65 -16.90 2.87
N SER A 207 10.32 -17.35 1.66
CA SER A 207 9.82 -18.71 1.41
C SER A 207 10.93 -19.66 0.98
N VAL A 208 10.61 -20.97 1.00
CA VAL A 208 11.52 -22.00 0.50
C VAL A 208 11.67 -21.89 -1.03
N PRO A 209 12.87 -22.14 -1.58
CA PRO A 209 13.10 -22.12 -3.03
C PRO A 209 12.12 -23.05 -3.77
N GLY A 210 11.61 -22.59 -4.93
CA GLY A 210 10.65 -23.36 -5.74
C GLY A 210 9.19 -23.29 -5.27
N SER A 211 8.91 -22.62 -4.15
CA SER A 211 7.54 -22.39 -3.66
C SER A 211 6.69 -21.60 -4.66
N TYR A 212 5.38 -21.84 -4.68
CA TYR A 212 4.40 -21.01 -5.40
C TYR A 212 3.89 -19.81 -4.58
N CYS A 213 4.24 -19.72 -3.30
CA CYS A 213 3.81 -18.62 -2.44
C CYS A 213 4.09 -17.24 -3.01
N PRO A 214 5.24 -16.95 -3.67
CA PRO A 214 5.49 -15.64 -4.29
C PRO A 214 4.50 -15.32 -5.41
N CYS A 215 4.21 -16.27 -6.32
CA CYS A 215 3.21 -16.10 -7.37
C CYS A 215 1.82 -15.88 -6.78
N THR A 216 1.48 -16.65 -5.73
CA THR A 216 0.21 -16.48 -5.00
C THR A 216 0.10 -15.08 -4.41
N ALA A 217 1.15 -14.58 -3.75
CA ALA A 217 1.17 -13.23 -3.19
C ALA A 217 0.97 -12.16 -4.28
N PHE A 218 1.66 -12.30 -5.43
CA PHE A 218 1.49 -11.40 -6.58
C PHE A 218 0.02 -11.36 -7.05
N CYS A 219 -0.56 -12.53 -7.31
CA CYS A 219 -1.91 -12.64 -7.83
C CYS A 219 -2.97 -12.10 -6.85
N ILE A 220 -2.84 -12.44 -5.56
CA ILE A 220 -3.83 -12.04 -4.56
C ILE A 220 -3.68 -10.53 -4.25
N LEU A 221 -2.47 -9.96 -4.22
CA LEU A 221 -2.29 -8.51 -4.04
C LEU A 221 -2.98 -7.71 -5.15
N LEU A 222 -2.93 -8.18 -6.41
CA LEU A 222 -3.66 -7.53 -7.51
C LEU A 222 -5.18 -7.59 -7.34
N LEU A 223 -5.69 -8.60 -6.65
CA LEU A 223 -7.13 -8.82 -6.42
C LEU A 223 -7.59 -8.37 -5.04
N LEU A 224 -6.69 -7.93 -4.18
CA LEU A 224 -7.01 -7.54 -2.82
C LEU A 224 -8.04 -6.40 -2.84
N PRO A 225 -9.21 -6.54 -2.18
CA PRO A 225 -10.29 -5.55 -2.28
C PRO A 225 -9.83 -4.14 -1.94
N THR A 226 -9.04 -3.95 -0.88
CA THR A 226 -8.52 -2.63 -0.49
C THR A 226 -7.60 -2.04 -1.56
N VAL A 227 -6.82 -2.84 -2.29
CA VAL A 227 -5.98 -2.37 -3.40
C VAL A 227 -6.83 -1.98 -4.61
N VAL A 228 -7.81 -2.81 -5.00
CA VAL A 228 -8.70 -2.52 -6.13
C VAL A 228 -9.53 -1.26 -5.87
N LEU A 229 -10.10 -1.16 -4.67
CA LEU A 229 -10.95 -0.03 -4.29
C LEU A 229 -10.13 1.25 -4.15
N ASN A 230 -8.95 1.20 -3.56
CA ASN A 230 -8.12 2.39 -3.34
C ASN A 230 -7.79 3.11 -4.66
N GLY A 231 -7.17 2.42 -5.61
CA GLY A 231 -6.73 3.04 -6.87
C GLY A 231 -7.84 3.21 -7.90
N ALA A 232 -8.57 2.12 -8.21
CA ALA A 232 -9.50 2.11 -9.32
C ALA A 232 -10.87 2.72 -9.00
N TYR A 233 -11.36 2.54 -7.78
CA TYR A 233 -12.66 3.07 -7.37
C TYR A 233 -12.51 4.47 -6.78
N TRP A 234 -11.65 4.66 -5.77
CA TRP A 234 -11.46 5.92 -5.06
C TRP A 234 -10.52 6.91 -5.74
N ALA A 235 -9.76 6.50 -6.75
CA ALA A 235 -8.72 7.32 -7.38
C ALA A 235 -7.62 7.76 -6.39
N GLN A 236 -7.34 6.97 -5.36
CA GLN A 236 -6.31 7.23 -4.37
C GLN A 236 -4.95 6.68 -4.80
N CYS A 237 -3.89 7.12 -4.14
CA CYS A 237 -2.51 6.84 -4.54
C CYS A 237 -1.73 6.00 -3.50
N ASP A 238 -2.42 5.26 -2.60
CA ASP A 238 -1.77 4.51 -1.53
C ASP A 238 -0.87 3.38 -2.04
N SER A 239 -1.19 2.83 -3.21
CA SER A 239 -0.35 1.83 -3.87
C SER A 239 1.06 2.33 -4.16
N ILE A 240 1.27 3.66 -4.33
CA ILE A 240 2.60 4.23 -4.61
C ILE A 240 3.53 3.99 -3.41
N TYR A 241 3.14 4.50 -2.24
CA TYR A 241 3.99 4.33 -1.06
C TYR A 241 4.05 2.87 -0.60
N GLY A 242 2.93 2.13 -0.72
CA GLY A 242 2.86 0.71 -0.40
C GLY A 242 3.83 -0.13 -1.23
N ALA A 243 3.85 0.06 -2.56
CA ALA A 243 4.79 -0.60 -3.47
C ALA A 243 6.24 -0.30 -3.07
N LEU A 244 6.57 0.98 -2.90
CA LEU A 244 7.92 1.40 -2.52
C LEU A 244 8.34 0.84 -1.15
N CYS A 245 7.44 0.75 -0.17
CA CYS A 245 7.68 0.13 1.13
C CYS A 245 7.97 -1.37 1.02
N LEU A 246 7.16 -2.13 0.24
CA LEU A 246 7.40 -3.56 0.06
C LEU A 246 8.74 -3.82 -0.67
N HIS A 247 9.05 -3.04 -1.71
CA HIS A 247 10.34 -3.12 -2.40
C HIS A 247 11.51 -2.71 -1.49
N ALA A 248 11.34 -1.69 -0.64
CA ALA A 248 12.34 -1.26 0.34
C ALA A 248 12.65 -2.39 1.32
N LEU A 249 11.61 -3.03 1.87
CA LEU A 249 11.77 -4.15 2.80
C LEU A 249 12.40 -5.37 2.12
N ALA A 250 11.95 -5.75 0.91
CA ALA A 250 12.57 -6.82 0.14
C ALA A 250 14.06 -6.54 -0.11
N SER A 251 14.41 -5.32 -0.49
CA SER A 251 15.80 -4.90 -0.74
C SER A 251 16.66 -4.95 0.52
N ALA A 252 16.11 -4.57 1.70
CA ALA A 252 16.82 -4.69 2.98
C ALA A 252 17.13 -6.14 3.32
N LEU A 253 16.16 -7.04 3.11
CA LEU A 253 16.34 -8.49 3.32
C LEU A 253 17.29 -9.11 2.28
N ASP A 254 17.32 -8.59 1.04
CA ASP A 254 18.25 -8.97 -0.02
C ASP A 254 19.66 -8.41 0.17
N ARG A 255 19.95 -7.79 1.34
CA ARG A 255 21.27 -7.17 1.64
C ARG A 255 21.65 -6.06 0.68
N ARG A 256 20.69 -5.29 0.20
CA ARG A 256 20.86 -4.07 -0.60
C ARG A 256 20.47 -2.83 0.22
N PRO A 257 21.25 -2.46 1.26
CA PRO A 257 20.85 -1.45 2.24
C PRO A 257 20.63 -0.07 1.62
N ALA A 258 21.50 0.39 0.73
CA ALA A 258 21.37 1.69 0.09
C ALA A 258 20.08 1.81 -0.73
N GLY A 259 19.80 0.83 -1.60
CA GLY A 259 18.54 0.80 -2.38
C GLY A 259 17.29 0.71 -1.51
N SER A 260 17.38 -0.01 -0.38
CA SER A 260 16.31 -0.10 0.60
C SER A 260 15.95 1.26 1.20
N VAL A 261 16.95 2.04 1.62
CA VAL A 261 16.75 3.37 2.23
C VAL A 261 16.26 4.38 1.19
N VAL A 262 16.80 4.34 -0.03
CA VAL A 262 16.33 5.19 -1.14
C VAL A 262 14.85 4.94 -1.44
N LEU A 263 14.43 3.68 -1.55
CA LEU A 263 13.02 3.32 -1.80
C LEU A 263 12.10 3.76 -0.65
N LEU A 264 12.55 3.63 0.61
CA LEU A 264 11.81 4.12 1.75
C LEU A 264 11.64 5.64 1.73
N ALA A 265 12.70 6.37 1.40
CA ALA A 265 12.66 7.83 1.30
C ALA A 265 11.75 8.30 0.14
N LEU A 266 11.77 7.59 -0.99
CA LEU A 266 10.82 7.84 -2.08
C LEU A 266 9.38 7.58 -1.64
N ALA A 267 9.11 6.49 -0.91
CA ALA A 267 7.79 6.23 -0.35
C ALA A 267 7.32 7.38 0.55
N PHE A 268 8.19 7.82 1.45
CA PHE A 268 7.93 8.97 2.33
C PHE A 268 7.70 10.26 1.56
N SER A 269 8.42 10.46 0.45
CA SER A 269 8.24 11.65 -0.39
C SER A 269 6.88 11.70 -1.09
N PHE A 270 6.21 10.56 -1.29
CA PHE A 270 4.84 10.51 -1.80
C PHE A 270 3.80 10.62 -0.69
N LYS A 271 4.02 9.92 0.45
CA LYS A 271 2.99 9.84 1.48
C LYS A 271 3.56 9.67 2.89
N LEU A 272 3.04 10.48 3.83
CA LEU A 272 3.48 10.49 5.23
C LEU A 272 3.32 9.12 5.92
N GLN A 273 2.31 8.32 5.55
CA GLN A 273 2.01 7.01 6.15
C GLN A 273 3.18 6.02 6.07
N THR A 274 4.18 6.27 5.23
CA THR A 274 5.46 5.55 5.24
C THR A 274 6.12 5.54 6.61
N VAL A 275 5.87 6.56 7.46
CA VAL A 275 6.42 6.70 8.80
C VAL A 275 6.08 5.50 9.69
N PHE A 276 4.97 4.80 9.46
CA PHE A 276 4.61 3.60 10.21
C PHE A 276 5.62 2.47 10.07
N LEU A 277 6.36 2.42 8.96
CA LEU A 277 7.36 1.39 8.72
C LEU A 277 8.79 1.85 9.04
N VAL A 278 9.05 3.15 9.15
CA VAL A 278 10.39 3.73 9.41
C VAL A 278 11.08 3.11 10.64
N PRO A 279 10.40 2.83 11.78
CA PRO A 279 11.05 2.21 12.94
C PRO A 279 11.75 0.89 12.63
N LEU A 280 11.28 0.14 11.62
CA LEU A 280 11.92 -1.09 11.20
C LEU A 280 13.36 -0.87 10.70
N TRP A 281 13.67 0.29 10.10
CA TRP A 281 15.05 0.58 9.67
C TRP A 281 16.00 0.80 10.85
N GLY A 282 15.49 1.28 11.99
CA GLY A 282 16.20 1.25 13.25
C GLY A 282 16.55 -0.19 13.69
N ALA A 283 15.58 -1.10 13.61
CA ALA A 283 15.79 -2.51 13.90
C ALA A 283 16.77 -3.17 12.90
N LEU A 284 16.68 -2.84 11.62
CA LEU A 284 17.61 -3.32 10.58
C LEU A 284 19.04 -2.81 10.81
N TRP A 285 19.20 -1.59 11.33
CA TRP A 285 20.48 -1.06 11.74
C TRP A 285 21.03 -1.84 12.95
N PHE A 286 20.25 -2.08 13.98
CA PHE A 286 20.67 -2.90 15.14
C PHE A 286 21.05 -4.33 14.72
N ALA A 287 20.35 -4.89 13.72
CA ALA A 287 20.64 -6.20 13.16
C ALA A 287 21.84 -6.22 12.19
N GLY A 288 22.53 -5.08 11.96
CA GLY A 288 23.64 -4.95 11.02
C GLY A 288 23.26 -5.15 9.55
N ARG A 289 21.97 -5.02 9.21
CA ARG A 289 21.44 -5.14 7.84
C ARG A 289 21.61 -3.85 7.05
N VAL A 290 21.53 -2.71 7.73
CA VAL A 290 21.68 -1.35 7.21
C VAL A 290 22.76 -0.67 8.05
N ARG A 291 23.67 0.05 7.43
CA ARG A 291 24.71 0.82 8.12
C ARG A 291 24.20 2.23 8.39
N PHE A 292 24.71 2.90 9.42
CA PHE A 292 24.33 4.28 9.72
C PHE A 292 24.50 5.22 8.52
N ARG A 293 25.61 5.08 7.78
CA ARG A 293 25.86 5.86 6.56
C ARG A 293 24.81 5.66 5.48
N ASP A 294 24.21 4.45 5.39
CA ASP A 294 23.17 4.16 4.41
C ASP A 294 21.87 4.92 4.79
N LEU A 295 21.62 5.14 6.10
CA LEU A 295 20.45 5.91 6.59
C LEU A 295 20.52 7.39 6.15
N LEU A 296 21.72 7.94 5.93
CA LEU A 296 21.89 9.31 5.41
C LEU A 296 21.34 9.47 3.99
N LEU A 297 21.15 8.37 3.26
CA LEU A 297 20.48 8.41 1.96
C LEU A 297 18.99 8.78 2.07
N PHE A 298 18.37 8.62 3.25
CA PHE A 298 16.96 9.00 3.41
C PHE A 298 16.77 10.51 3.24
N PRO A 299 17.38 11.39 4.05
CA PRO A 299 17.27 12.82 3.86
C PRO A 299 17.84 13.27 2.50
N ALA A 300 18.93 12.66 2.02
CA ALA A 300 19.50 13.00 0.71
C ALA A 300 18.50 12.72 -0.43
N THR A 301 17.84 11.56 -0.43
CA THR A 301 16.83 11.22 -1.42
C THR A 301 15.61 12.15 -1.31
N TYR A 302 15.14 12.45 -0.10
CA TYR A 302 14.04 13.40 0.08
C TYR A 302 14.39 14.77 -0.51
N VAL A 303 15.59 15.30 -0.23
CA VAL A 303 16.07 16.57 -0.81
C VAL A 303 16.08 16.47 -2.34
N LEU A 304 16.57 15.38 -2.92
CA LEU A 304 16.55 15.23 -4.38
C LEU A 304 15.13 15.26 -4.97
N THR A 305 14.13 14.76 -4.26
CA THR A 305 12.74 14.81 -4.74
C THR A 305 12.15 16.21 -4.71
N ILE A 306 12.62 17.10 -3.83
CA ILE A 306 12.10 18.46 -3.71
C ILE A 306 12.86 19.48 -4.58
N VAL A 307 14.07 19.17 -5.00
CA VAL A 307 14.92 20.06 -5.81
C VAL A 307 14.21 20.60 -7.07
N PRO A 308 13.50 19.79 -7.89
CA PRO A 308 12.81 20.33 -9.06
C PRO A 308 11.75 21.38 -8.68
N ALA A 309 11.01 21.21 -7.58
CA ALA A 309 10.01 22.19 -7.13
C ALA A 309 10.66 23.51 -6.70
N LEU A 310 11.84 23.45 -6.04
CA LEU A 310 12.60 24.64 -5.68
C LEU A 310 13.04 25.41 -6.94
N PHE A 311 13.53 24.72 -7.97
CA PHE A 311 13.88 25.35 -9.26
C PHE A 311 12.67 25.94 -9.98
N LEU A 312 11.49 25.37 -9.79
CA LEU A 312 10.24 25.91 -10.32
C LEU A 312 9.72 27.10 -9.49
N GLY A 313 10.36 27.42 -8.36
CA GLY A 313 10.02 28.59 -7.52
C GLY A 313 9.10 28.28 -6.33
N LYS A 314 8.85 27.01 -6.00
CA LYS A 314 8.04 26.66 -4.82
C LYS A 314 8.81 26.96 -3.53
N PRO A 315 8.22 27.71 -2.56
CA PRO A 315 8.88 28.02 -1.30
C PRO A 315 9.21 26.74 -0.50
N LEU A 316 10.41 26.67 0.07
CA LEU A 316 10.84 25.53 0.90
C LEU A 316 9.92 25.31 2.11
N GLY A 317 9.43 26.42 2.71
CA GLY A 317 8.48 26.36 3.83
C GLY A 317 7.18 25.62 3.46
N ASP A 318 6.64 25.87 2.27
CA ASP A 318 5.43 25.21 1.78
C ASP A 318 5.66 23.70 1.55
N ILE A 319 6.86 23.34 1.05
CA ILE A 319 7.21 21.93 0.81
C ILE A 319 7.34 21.17 2.13
N LEU A 320 8.10 21.72 3.08
CA LEU A 320 8.32 21.07 4.38
C LEU A 320 7.09 21.12 5.27
N GLY A 321 6.27 22.17 5.11
CA GLY A 321 5.03 22.37 5.87
C GLY A 321 3.88 21.41 5.53
N VAL A 322 3.92 20.78 4.34
CA VAL A 322 2.82 19.89 3.85
C VAL A 322 2.44 18.82 4.88
N TYR A 323 3.40 18.13 5.45
CA TYR A 323 3.11 17.04 6.39
C TYR A 323 2.63 17.51 7.76
N PHE A 324 3.06 18.70 8.20
CA PHE A 324 2.52 19.33 9.41
C PHE A 324 1.08 19.78 9.18
N GLY A 325 0.78 20.34 7.99
CA GLY A 325 -0.58 20.70 7.60
C GLY A 325 -1.51 19.48 7.57
N GLN A 326 -1.09 18.37 6.93
CA GLN A 326 -1.86 17.13 6.91
C GLN A 326 -2.13 16.57 8.32
N ALA A 327 -1.16 16.63 9.23
CA ALA A 327 -1.33 16.16 10.60
C ALA A 327 -2.30 17.03 11.41
N ALA A 328 -2.41 18.33 11.09
CA ALA A 328 -3.31 19.26 11.75
C ALA A 328 -4.73 19.28 11.17
N GLU A 329 -4.90 18.86 9.91
CA GLU A 329 -6.16 18.95 9.15
C GLU A 329 -7.33 18.22 9.84
N TYR A 330 -7.04 17.14 10.54
CA TYR A 330 -8.04 16.29 11.19
C TYR A 330 -7.93 16.26 12.72
N SER A 331 -7.29 17.26 13.32
CA SER A 331 -7.05 17.33 14.78
C SER A 331 -8.32 17.32 15.63
N ASP A 332 -9.45 17.71 15.08
CA ASP A 332 -10.74 17.75 15.78
C ASP A 332 -11.41 16.37 15.91
N TYR A 333 -10.96 15.39 15.13
CA TYR A 333 -11.51 14.04 15.11
C TYR A 333 -10.52 13.02 15.63
N LEU A 334 -10.91 12.16 16.57
CA LEU A 334 -10.06 11.06 17.04
C LEU A 334 -9.88 9.96 16.00
N THR A 335 -10.86 9.78 15.13
CA THR A 335 -10.83 8.81 14.02
C THR A 335 -11.73 9.26 12.89
N LEU A 336 -11.34 8.93 11.65
CA LEU A 336 -12.07 9.19 10.41
C LEU A 336 -12.36 7.84 9.76
N ASN A 337 -13.33 7.11 10.30
CA ASN A 337 -13.71 5.76 9.91
C ASN A 337 -12.54 4.74 9.98
N ALA A 338 -11.43 5.09 10.62
CA ALA A 338 -10.31 4.18 10.75
C ALA A 338 -10.63 3.05 11.74
N PRO A 339 -10.19 1.81 11.46
CA PRO A 339 -10.34 0.68 12.38
C PRO A 339 -9.33 0.78 13.54
N SER A 340 -9.24 1.92 14.18
CA SER A 340 -8.37 2.23 15.31
C SER A 340 -9.05 1.97 16.65
N LEU A 341 -8.32 2.09 17.76
CA LEU A 341 -8.89 1.96 19.10
C LEU A 341 -10.00 2.98 19.36
N TYR A 342 -9.94 4.13 18.73
CA TYR A 342 -10.93 5.20 18.90
C TYR A 342 -12.29 4.88 18.29
N ALA A 343 -12.36 3.95 17.34
CA ALA A 343 -13.63 3.43 16.81
C ALA A 343 -14.43 2.62 17.85
N LEU A 344 -13.85 2.33 19.03
CA LEU A 344 -14.53 1.67 20.15
C LEU A 344 -15.24 2.68 21.06
N ILE A 345 -14.99 3.97 20.91
CA ILE A 345 -15.67 5.01 21.68
C ILE A 345 -17.11 5.12 21.18
N PRO A 346 -18.12 4.93 22.05
CA PRO A 346 -19.52 5.04 21.64
C PRO A 346 -19.83 6.42 21.08
N TYR A 347 -20.70 6.45 20.08
CA TYR A 347 -21.19 7.72 19.52
C TYR A 347 -21.88 8.55 20.61
N GLY A 348 -21.54 9.83 20.72
CA GLY A 348 -22.09 10.74 21.74
C GLY A 348 -21.46 10.61 23.13
N ALA A 349 -20.42 9.77 23.31
CA ALA A 349 -19.69 9.75 24.57
C ALA A 349 -18.90 11.05 24.76
N GLU A 350 -19.01 11.67 25.94
CA GLU A 350 -18.19 12.82 26.33
C GLU A 350 -16.77 12.34 26.62
N VAL A 351 -15.85 12.61 25.71
CA VAL A 351 -14.43 12.26 25.84
C VAL A 351 -13.58 13.50 25.63
N ASP A 352 -12.61 13.73 26.52
CA ASP A 352 -11.57 14.72 26.25
C ASP A 352 -10.70 14.24 25.07
N THR A 353 -11.00 14.77 23.89
CA THR A 353 -10.33 14.40 22.63
C THR A 353 -8.83 14.73 22.68
N THR A 354 -8.44 15.83 23.35
CA THR A 354 -7.05 16.23 23.51
C THR A 354 -6.27 15.24 24.37
N LEU A 355 -6.83 14.86 25.51
CA LEU A 355 -6.22 13.85 26.39
C LEU A 355 -6.14 12.49 25.71
N ALA A 356 -7.24 12.05 25.08
CA ALA A 356 -7.28 10.79 24.34
C ALA A 356 -6.22 10.74 23.22
N ALA A 357 -6.07 11.82 22.47
CA ALA A 357 -5.05 11.92 21.42
C ALA A 357 -3.63 11.84 21.99
N ARG A 358 -3.34 12.58 23.08
CA ARG A 358 -2.02 12.53 23.74
C ARG A 358 -1.69 11.14 24.27
N LEU A 359 -2.65 10.47 24.89
CA LEU A 359 -2.49 9.10 25.40
C LEU A 359 -2.25 8.10 24.26
N GLY A 360 -2.92 8.24 23.14
CA GLY A 360 -2.71 7.40 21.96
C GLY A 360 -1.36 7.60 21.31
N ILE A 361 -0.90 8.85 21.18
CA ILE A 361 0.46 9.14 20.68
C ILE A 361 1.51 8.51 21.62
N LEU A 362 1.34 8.67 22.93
CA LEU A 362 2.22 8.05 23.93
C LEU A 362 2.18 6.51 23.82
N ALA A 363 1.00 5.91 23.66
CA ALA A 363 0.86 4.47 23.50
C ALA A 363 1.55 3.97 22.24
N ALA A 364 1.40 4.64 21.09
CA ALA A 364 2.08 4.31 19.84
C ALA A 364 3.61 4.46 19.96
N PHE A 365 4.08 5.47 20.68
CA PHE A 365 5.50 5.65 20.98
C PHE A 365 6.05 4.51 21.85
N LEU A 366 5.39 4.22 22.98
CA LEU A 366 5.79 3.14 23.89
C LEU A 366 5.75 1.77 23.20
N PHE A 367 4.74 1.50 22.37
CA PHE A 367 4.64 0.30 21.55
C PHE A 367 5.86 0.18 20.61
N THR A 368 6.18 1.25 19.90
CA THR A 368 7.30 1.29 18.97
C THR A 368 8.62 1.06 19.69
N VAL A 369 8.87 1.77 20.79
CA VAL A 369 10.08 1.64 21.61
C VAL A 369 10.20 0.25 22.20
N SER A 370 9.10 -0.33 22.70
CA SER A 370 9.09 -1.69 23.28
C SER A 370 9.52 -2.75 22.25
N ILE A 371 9.00 -2.67 21.02
CA ILE A 371 9.41 -3.59 19.94
C ILE A 371 10.88 -3.36 19.58
N LEU A 372 11.31 -2.10 19.40
CA LEU A 372 12.70 -1.80 19.06
C LEU A 372 13.67 -2.28 20.15
N LEU A 373 13.34 -2.07 21.43
CA LEU A 373 14.13 -2.55 22.57
C LEU A 373 14.20 -4.08 22.59
N TRP A 374 13.07 -4.75 22.39
CA TRP A 374 13.03 -6.21 22.30
C TRP A 374 13.90 -6.74 21.17
N LEU A 375 13.85 -6.11 19.98
CA LEU A 375 14.71 -6.45 18.83
C LEU A 375 16.19 -6.18 19.14
N LEU A 376 16.49 -5.05 19.77
CA LEU A 376 17.86 -4.70 20.15
C LEU A 376 18.46 -5.72 21.13
N LEU A 377 17.70 -6.13 22.14
CA LEU A 377 18.14 -7.15 23.10
C LEU A 377 18.39 -8.51 22.44
N ARG A 378 17.71 -8.81 21.33
CA ARG A 378 17.86 -10.03 20.54
C ARG A 378 18.69 -9.88 19.27
N ARG A 379 19.41 -8.77 19.08
CA ARG A 379 20.12 -8.41 17.85
C ARG A 379 20.97 -9.51 17.22
N GLY A 380 21.65 -10.31 18.03
CA GLY A 380 22.51 -11.43 17.58
C GLY A 380 21.73 -12.68 17.09
N ARG A 381 20.40 -12.72 17.26
CA ARG A 381 19.53 -13.86 16.89
C ARG A 381 18.40 -13.48 15.93
N LEU A 382 18.43 -12.26 15.39
CA LEU A 382 17.36 -11.77 14.51
C LEU A 382 17.39 -12.47 13.16
N THR A 383 16.34 -13.18 12.85
CA THR A 383 16.09 -13.78 11.53
C THR A 383 15.38 -12.79 10.61
N ASP A 384 15.45 -13.02 9.30
CA ASP A 384 14.71 -12.21 8.32
C ASP A 384 13.19 -12.28 8.54
N ARG A 385 12.69 -13.46 9.01
CA ARG A 385 11.28 -13.61 9.41
C ARG A 385 10.91 -12.77 10.63
N ALA A 386 11.77 -12.71 11.65
CA ALA A 386 11.53 -11.88 12.82
C ALA A 386 11.48 -10.38 12.47
N LEU A 387 12.38 -9.92 11.59
CA LEU A 387 12.37 -8.54 11.08
C LEU A 387 11.11 -8.25 10.26
N PHE A 388 10.69 -9.17 9.41
CA PHE A 388 9.46 -9.05 8.65
C PHE A 388 8.23 -8.97 9.59
N THR A 389 8.14 -9.85 10.61
CA THR A 389 7.06 -9.84 11.59
C THR A 389 7.03 -8.52 12.37
N ALA A 390 8.19 -7.97 12.72
CA ALA A 390 8.26 -6.65 13.36
C ALA A 390 7.75 -5.55 12.44
N GLY A 391 8.09 -5.59 11.14
CA GLY A 391 7.53 -4.67 10.13
C GLY A 391 6.01 -4.76 10.05
N ALA A 392 5.45 -5.97 10.04
CA ALA A 392 4.01 -6.17 10.07
C ALA A 392 3.37 -5.64 11.37
N ALA A 393 4.04 -5.84 12.51
CA ALA A 393 3.58 -5.31 13.79
C ALA A 393 3.55 -3.76 13.81
N PHE A 394 4.57 -3.10 13.24
CA PHE A 394 4.58 -1.64 13.11
C PHE A 394 3.48 -1.14 12.17
N ALA A 395 3.32 -1.77 10.99
CA ALA A 395 2.33 -1.39 10.00
C ALA A 395 0.88 -1.50 10.52
N VAL A 396 0.60 -2.45 11.42
CA VAL A 396 -0.72 -2.63 12.04
C VAL A 396 -0.84 -1.82 13.33
N GLY A 397 0.14 -1.92 14.23
CA GLY A 397 0.01 -1.43 15.59
C GLY A 397 0.14 0.08 15.71
N ILE A 398 0.98 0.73 14.90
CA ILE A 398 1.13 2.19 14.96
C ILE A 398 -0.18 2.89 14.57
N PRO A 399 -0.78 2.64 13.38
CA PRO A 399 -2.04 3.32 13.04
C PRO A 399 -3.23 2.88 13.91
N LEU A 400 -3.19 1.67 14.51
CA LEU A 400 -4.21 1.23 15.48
C LEU A 400 -4.24 2.10 16.72
N LEU A 401 -3.08 2.59 17.19
CA LEU A 401 -2.89 3.34 18.42
C LEU A 401 -2.94 4.86 18.20
N LEU A 402 -2.54 5.34 17.01
CA LEU A 402 -2.51 6.77 16.72
C LEU A 402 -3.92 7.35 16.57
N PRO A 403 -4.15 8.58 17.09
CA PRO A 403 -5.35 9.35 16.81
C PRO A 403 -5.33 9.91 15.39
N HIS A 404 -6.44 10.50 14.96
CA HIS A 404 -6.61 11.23 13.69
C HIS A 404 -6.35 10.36 12.44
N MET A 405 -6.54 9.03 12.58
CA MET A 405 -6.34 8.10 11.48
C MET A 405 -7.57 8.06 10.57
N HIS A 406 -7.32 7.99 9.26
CA HIS A 406 -8.31 7.72 8.23
C HIS A 406 -8.36 6.21 7.91
N ASP A 407 -9.48 5.70 7.42
CA ASP A 407 -9.69 4.29 7.04
C ASP A 407 -8.56 3.72 6.17
N ARG A 408 -8.21 4.44 5.09
CA ARG A 408 -7.16 4.06 4.13
C ARG A 408 -5.74 4.05 4.68
N TYR A 409 -5.48 4.58 5.89
CA TYR A 409 -4.13 4.56 6.48
C TYR A 409 -3.69 3.16 6.91
N PHE A 410 -4.59 2.19 6.90
CA PHE A 410 -4.29 0.77 7.10
C PHE A 410 -3.85 0.03 5.83
N PHE A 411 -3.78 0.70 4.67
CA PHE A 411 -3.40 0.11 3.39
C PHE A 411 -2.10 -0.72 3.43
N LEU A 412 -1.07 -0.22 4.15
CA LEU A 412 0.17 -0.96 4.32
C LEU A 412 -0.02 -2.20 5.20
N ALA A 413 -0.87 -2.12 6.22
CA ALA A 413 -1.22 -3.26 7.07
C ALA A 413 -1.91 -4.36 6.24
N ASP A 414 -2.84 -4.00 5.36
CA ASP A 414 -3.54 -4.92 4.45
C ASP A 414 -2.57 -5.70 3.57
N THR A 415 -1.64 -5.00 2.93
CA THR A 415 -0.70 -5.60 1.97
C THR A 415 0.36 -6.45 2.64
N ILE A 416 0.88 -6.02 3.80
CA ILE A 416 1.94 -6.72 4.54
C ILE A 416 1.40 -7.98 5.23
N THR A 417 0.18 -7.92 5.78
CA THR A 417 -0.46 -9.09 6.41
C THR A 417 -0.84 -10.15 5.38
N LEU A 418 -1.20 -9.75 4.15
CA LEU A 418 -1.38 -10.69 3.06
C LEU A 418 -0.07 -11.40 2.68
N CYS A 419 1.05 -10.68 2.59
CA CYS A 419 2.36 -11.30 2.40
C CYS A 419 2.66 -12.30 3.53
N TRP A 420 2.29 -11.96 4.77
CA TRP A 420 2.42 -12.87 5.90
C TRP A 420 1.55 -14.12 5.76
N ALA A 421 0.31 -13.99 5.30
CA ALA A 421 -0.57 -15.13 5.04
C ALA A 421 0.02 -16.13 4.04
N CYS A 422 0.77 -15.65 3.05
CA CYS A 422 1.48 -16.50 2.10
C CYS A 422 2.68 -17.23 2.71
N LEU A 423 3.27 -16.70 3.80
CA LEU A 423 4.45 -17.23 4.48
C LEU A 423 4.11 -18.15 5.66
N ASP A 424 3.06 -17.83 6.40
CA ASP A 424 2.57 -18.54 7.56
C ASP A 424 1.03 -18.59 7.53
N ARG A 425 0.50 -19.69 6.96
CA ARG A 425 -0.96 -19.82 6.80
C ARG A 425 -1.71 -19.79 8.12
N ARG A 426 -1.12 -20.39 9.17
CA ARG A 426 -1.79 -20.57 10.47
C ARG A 426 -2.05 -19.22 11.17
N ARG A 427 -1.08 -18.30 11.09
CA ARG A 427 -1.13 -16.98 11.77
C ARG A 427 -1.47 -15.86 10.80
N GLY A 428 -0.91 -15.89 9.62
CA GLY A 428 -1.05 -14.82 8.63
C GLY A 428 -2.44 -14.77 8.00
N ILE A 429 -3.10 -15.91 7.75
CA ILE A 429 -4.46 -15.88 7.17
C ILE A 429 -5.45 -15.21 8.11
N PRO A 430 -5.57 -15.60 9.41
CA PRO A 430 -6.45 -14.89 10.32
C PRO A 430 -6.11 -13.39 10.44
N ALA A 431 -4.82 -13.04 10.52
CA ALA A 431 -4.40 -11.65 10.59
C ALA A 431 -4.82 -10.86 9.33
N ALA A 432 -4.57 -11.41 8.14
CA ALA A 432 -4.95 -10.76 6.88
C ALA A 432 -6.47 -10.58 6.75
N ILE A 433 -7.25 -11.61 7.12
CA ILE A 433 -8.73 -11.52 7.09
C ILE A 433 -9.21 -10.45 8.06
N LEU A 434 -8.69 -10.42 9.30
CA LEU A 434 -9.10 -9.45 10.30
C LEU A 434 -8.78 -8.02 9.89
N VAL A 435 -7.57 -7.79 9.33
CA VAL A 435 -7.17 -6.46 8.86
C VAL A 435 -8.02 -6.04 7.66
N GLN A 436 -8.25 -6.94 6.68
CA GLN A 436 -9.10 -6.63 5.52
C GLN A 436 -10.54 -6.32 5.91
N VAL A 437 -11.14 -7.12 6.80
CA VAL A 437 -12.51 -6.87 7.28
C VAL A 437 -12.56 -5.54 8.04
N ALA A 438 -11.54 -5.22 8.83
CA ALA A 438 -11.49 -3.97 9.57
C ALA A 438 -11.29 -2.75 8.65
N SER A 439 -10.55 -2.90 7.53
CA SER A 439 -10.31 -1.81 6.57
C SER A 439 -11.48 -1.58 5.59
N LEU A 440 -12.36 -2.58 5.40
CA LEU A 440 -13.50 -2.50 4.48
C LEU A 440 -14.82 -2.16 5.20
N GLY A 441 -14.93 -2.37 6.50
CA GLY A 441 -16.11 -2.14 7.34
C GLY A 441 -16.07 -0.84 8.07
#